data_36f42b1b2481bd86ecb7070b02d259d8
#
_entry.id   36f42b1b2481bd86ecb7070b02d259d8
#
_cell.length_a   1.000
_cell.length_b   1.000
_cell.length_c   1.000
_cell.angle_alpha   90.00
_cell.angle_beta   90.00
_cell.angle_gamma   90.00
#
_symmetry.space_group_name_H-M   'P 1'
#
loop_
_entity.id
_entity.type
_entity.pdbx_description
1 polymer ?
#
loop_
_entity_poly.entity_id
_entity_poly.type
_entity_poly.pdbx_seq_one_letter_code
_entity_poly.pdbx_strand_id
1 'polypeptide(L)'
;LTGVNPTPVNPTPVNPTPAKLILLPAVDVVEGRAVRLVQGQAGSETEYGSALDAAMTWQRDGAEWIHLVDLDTAFGRGSNRQLLAEVVGTLDVAVELSGGIRDDESLKAALATGCARVNLGTAALENPQWCAKVVAEYGERVAVGLDVKITEGQHRLRGRGWETDGGELWPVLERLDREGCTRFVVTDVTKDGTLNGPNLDLLTRVAQRTDAPVIASGGVSSLDDLRAIATLTDRGVEGAIVGKALYAERFTLPQALAAVDP
;
A
#
# COMPACT_ATOMS: atom_id res chain seq x y z
N LEU A 1 38.29 -8.64 -55.66
CA LEU A 1 37.26 -9.17 -54.75
C LEU A 1 36.99 -8.11 -53.64
N THR A 2 36.01 -7.27 -53.86
CA THR A 2 35.58 -6.22 -52.92
C THR A 2 34.58 -6.86 -51.93
N GLY A 3 35.02 -7.05 -50.66
CA GLY A 3 34.16 -7.46 -49.58
C GLY A 3 33.23 -6.33 -49.16
N VAL A 4 31.92 -6.56 -49.35
CA VAL A 4 30.86 -5.67 -48.82
C VAL A 4 30.66 -6.04 -47.35
N ASN A 5 31.05 -5.16 -46.43
CA ASN A 5 30.70 -5.31 -45.01
C ASN A 5 29.19 -5.12 -44.86
N PRO A 6 28.45 -6.05 -44.22
CA PRO A 6 27.04 -5.86 -43.93
C PRO A 6 26.87 -4.73 -42.92
N THR A 7 26.00 -3.76 -43.25
CA THR A 7 25.59 -2.67 -42.36
C THR A 7 25.02 -3.26 -41.07
N PRO A 8 25.42 -2.80 -39.87
CA PRO A 8 24.84 -3.27 -38.63
C PRO A 8 23.36 -2.88 -38.57
N VAL A 9 22.48 -3.88 -38.48
CA VAL A 9 21.04 -3.69 -38.24
C VAL A 9 20.89 -3.27 -36.79
N ASN A 10 20.44 -2.04 -36.57
CA ASN A 10 20.08 -1.57 -35.25
C ASN A 10 18.97 -2.49 -34.70
N PRO A 11 19.12 -3.08 -33.51
CA PRO A 11 18.02 -3.87 -32.93
C PRO A 11 16.82 -2.94 -32.71
N THR A 12 15.67 -3.39 -33.20
CA THR A 12 14.38 -2.73 -32.92
C THR A 12 14.24 -2.61 -31.40
N PRO A 13 13.92 -1.41 -30.86
CA PRO A 13 13.70 -1.28 -29.43
C PRO A 13 12.55 -2.22 -29.05
N VAL A 14 12.83 -3.23 -28.24
CA VAL A 14 11.83 -4.05 -27.61
C VAL A 14 11.15 -3.14 -26.59
N ASN A 15 9.91 -2.73 -26.85
CA ASN A 15 9.12 -2.05 -25.84
C ASN A 15 9.08 -2.98 -24.61
N PRO A 16 9.51 -2.52 -23.42
CA PRO A 16 9.40 -3.34 -22.24
C PRO A 16 7.92 -3.72 -22.06
N THR A 17 7.66 -5.00 -21.80
CA THR A 17 6.30 -5.43 -21.41
C THR A 17 5.86 -4.53 -20.26
N PRO A 18 4.65 -3.94 -20.31
CA PRO A 18 4.14 -3.13 -19.21
C PRO A 18 4.27 -3.89 -17.89
N ALA A 19 4.78 -3.24 -16.86
CA ALA A 19 4.88 -3.87 -15.55
C ALA A 19 3.47 -4.20 -15.05
N LYS A 20 3.25 -5.44 -14.60
CA LYS A 20 1.97 -5.87 -14.03
C LYS A 20 1.68 -5.09 -12.74
N LEU A 21 0.48 -4.54 -12.61
CA LEU A 21 0.04 -3.92 -11.35
C LEU A 21 -0.15 -4.99 -10.27
N ILE A 22 0.52 -4.84 -9.14
CA ILE A 22 0.40 -5.75 -8.00
C ILE A 22 -0.86 -5.38 -7.20
N LEU A 23 -1.73 -6.35 -6.92
CA LEU A 23 -2.89 -6.15 -6.06
C LEU A 23 -2.61 -6.66 -4.65
N LEU A 24 -2.90 -5.82 -3.64
CA LEU A 24 -2.79 -6.13 -2.23
C LEU A 24 -4.21 -6.10 -1.62
N PRO A 25 -4.93 -7.23 -1.56
CA PRO A 25 -6.16 -7.30 -0.76
C PRO A 25 -5.87 -6.89 0.68
N ALA A 26 -6.73 -6.02 1.22
CA ALA A 26 -6.52 -5.54 2.58
C ALA A 26 -7.31 -6.34 3.60
N VAL A 27 -6.69 -6.62 4.74
CA VAL A 27 -7.30 -7.22 5.93
C VAL A 27 -7.02 -6.31 7.11
N ASP A 28 -8.03 -5.53 7.52
CA ASP A 28 -7.97 -4.68 8.71
C ASP A 28 -8.48 -5.48 9.90
N VAL A 29 -7.78 -5.41 11.02
CA VAL A 29 -8.05 -6.25 12.19
C VAL A 29 -8.40 -5.39 13.40
N VAL A 30 -9.59 -5.64 13.97
CA VAL A 30 -10.06 -5.12 15.27
C VAL A 30 -10.50 -6.30 16.12
N GLU A 31 -9.99 -6.42 17.33
CA GLU A 31 -10.34 -7.50 18.28
C GLU A 31 -10.29 -8.91 17.66
N GLY A 32 -9.29 -9.13 16.80
CA GLY A 32 -9.07 -10.41 16.11
C GLY A 32 -9.97 -10.67 14.90
N ARG A 33 -10.85 -9.75 14.55
CA ARG A 33 -11.78 -9.87 13.43
C ARG A 33 -11.36 -9.02 12.24
N ALA A 34 -11.60 -9.55 11.04
CA ALA A 34 -11.50 -8.76 9.84
C ALA A 34 -12.63 -7.74 9.77
N VAL A 35 -12.31 -6.47 9.59
CA VAL A 35 -13.29 -5.37 9.54
C VAL A 35 -13.04 -4.44 8.35
N ARG A 36 -14.03 -3.60 8.07
CA ARG A 36 -13.89 -2.43 7.19
C ARG A 36 -14.45 -1.19 7.86
N LEU A 37 -13.66 -0.13 7.80
CA LEU A 37 -14.05 1.19 8.26
C LEU A 37 -14.68 2.02 7.12
N VAL A 38 -15.44 3.02 7.48
CA VAL A 38 -15.83 4.11 6.56
C VAL A 38 -14.94 5.30 6.85
N GLN A 39 -14.13 5.69 5.86
CA GLN A 39 -13.17 6.80 5.97
C GLN A 39 -12.29 6.72 7.24
N GLY A 40 -11.83 5.51 7.60
CA GLY A 40 -10.99 5.27 8.76
C GLY A 40 -11.63 5.58 10.12
N GLN A 41 -12.94 5.82 10.19
CA GLN A 41 -13.61 6.20 11.45
C GLN A 41 -13.77 5.00 12.39
N ALA A 42 -13.17 5.10 13.56
CA ALA A 42 -13.40 4.15 14.64
C ALA A 42 -14.89 4.16 15.05
N GLY A 43 -15.48 2.96 15.22
CA GLY A 43 -16.91 2.80 15.52
C GLY A 43 -17.80 2.65 14.27
N SER A 44 -17.20 2.69 13.05
CA SER A 44 -17.92 2.42 11.79
C SER A 44 -17.65 1.02 11.23
N GLU A 45 -17.10 0.12 12.06
CA GLU A 45 -16.64 -1.20 11.66
C GLU A 45 -17.79 -2.08 11.16
N THR A 46 -17.61 -2.68 9.98
CA THR A 46 -18.40 -3.81 9.51
C THR A 46 -17.51 -5.05 9.60
N GLU A 47 -17.97 -6.08 10.32
CA GLU A 47 -17.23 -7.33 10.51
C GLU A 47 -17.42 -8.30 9.34
N TYR A 48 -16.32 -9.03 9.02
CA TYR A 48 -16.28 -10.03 7.93
C TYR A 48 -15.68 -11.37 8.37
N GLY A 49 -15.79 -11.73 9.65
CA GLY A 49 -15.28 -12.96 10.20
C GLY A 49 -13.87 -12.87 10.76
N SER A 50 -13.15 -13.99 10.85
CA SER A 50 -11.79 -13.99 11.39
C SER A 50 -10.78 -13.37 10.40
N ALA A 51 -9.75 -12.72 10.94
CA ALA A 51 -8.67 -12.17 10.13
C ALA A 51 -7.92 -13.26 9.34
N LEU A 52 -7.74 -14.45 9.95
CA LEU A 52 -7.08 -15.58 9.31
C LEU A 52 -7.91 -16.09 8.13
N ASP A 53 -9.23 -16.30 8.30
CA ASP A 53 -10.08 -16.80 7.22
C ASP A 53 -10.14 -15.82 6.04
N ALA A 54 -10.19 -14.52 6.33
CA ALA A 54 -10.16 -13.49 5.29
C ALA A 54 -8.85 -13.55 4.50
N ALA A 55 -7.71 -13.58 5.19
CA ALA A 55 -6.39 -13.64 4.55
C ALA A 55 -6.21 -14.93 3.73
N MET A 56 -6.62 -16.08 4.27
CA MET A 56 -6.60 -17.36 3.57
C MET A 56 -7.52 -17.38 2.34
N THR A 57 -8.62 -16.66 2.39
CA THR A 57 -9.52 -16.52 1.22
C THR A 57 -8.81 -15.76 0.11
N TRP A 58 -8.16 -14.63 0.42
CA TRP A 58 -7.42 -13.87 -0.59
C TRP A 58 -6.26 -14.67 -1.18
N GLN A 59 -5.53 -15.44 -0.35
CA GLN A 59 -4.49 -16.33 -0.85
C GLN A 59 -5.05 -17.38 -1.82
N ARG A 60 -6.15 -18.05 -1.47
CA ARG A 60 -6.81 -19.04 -2.35
C ARG A 60 -7.31 -18.43 -3.65
N ASP A 61 -7.73 -17.18 -3.60
CA ASP A 61 -8.23 -16.44 -4.76
C ASP A 61 -7.10 -15.87 -5.64
N GLY A 62 -5.83 -16.13 -5.28
CA GLY A 62 -4.67 -15.84 -6.10
C GLY A 62 -3.90 -14.57 -5.73
N ALA A 63 -4.11 -14.00 -4.54
CA ALA A 63 -3.27 -12.91 -4.05
C ALA A 63 -1.79 -13.33 -3.98
N GLU A 64 -0.90 -12.48 -4.47
CA GLU A 64 0.55 -12.60 -4.28
C GLU A 64 1.03 -11.80 -3.06
N TRP A 65 0.26 -10.77 -2.69
CA TRP A 65 0.48 -9.90 -1.55
C TRP A 65 -0.81 -9.70 -0.76
N ILE A 66 -0.69 -9.48 0.54
CA ILE A 66 -1.79 -9.06 1.42
C ILE A 66 -1.34 -7.83 2.22
N HIS A 67 -2.18 -6.81 2.30
CA HIS A 67 -2.01 -5.67 3.19
C HIS A 67 -2.77 -5.93 4.49
N LEU A 68 -2.04 -6.20 5.59
CA LEU A 68 -2.57 -6.59 6.89
C LEU A 68 -2.39 -5.45 7.90
N VAL A 69 -3.46 -5.01 8.56
CA VAL A 69 -3.45 -3.82 9.43
C VAL A 69 -3.92 -4.15 10.84
N ASP A 70 -3.10 -3.86 11.86
CA ASP A 70 -3.51 -3.86 13.26
C ASP A 70 -4.14 -2.51 13.63
N LEU A 71 -5.47 -2.43 13.53
CA LEU A 71 -6.19 -1.20 13.86
C LEU A 71 -6.22 -0.92 15.36
N ASP A 72 -6.24 -1.95 16.22
CA ASP A 72 -6.21 -1.74 17.67
C ASP A 72 -4.90 -1.07 18.10
N THR A 73 -3.77 -1.53 17.57
CA THR A 73 -2.47 -0.88 17.82
C THR A 73 -2.41 0.51 17.16
N ALA A 74 -2.96 0.68 15.97
CA ALA A 74 -2.99 1.97 15.27
C ALA A 74 -3.76 3.03 16.08
N PHE A 75 -4.89 2.65 16.66
CA PHE A 75 -5.73 3.54 17.50
C PHE A 75 -5.34 3.54 18.98
N GLY A 76 -4.33 2.75 19.41
CA GLY A 76 -3.91 2.67 20.80
C GLY A 76 -4.93 2.01 21.75
N ARG A 77 -5.77 1.11 21.21
CA ARG A 77 -6.85 0.43 21.96
C ARG A 77 -6.52 -1.02 22.36
N GLY A 78 -5.36 -1.51 21.98
CA GLY A 78 -4.96 -2.89 22.23
C GLY A 78 -3.87 -3.34 21.27
N SER A 79 -3.78 -4.66 21.04
CA SER A 79 -2.85 -5.24 20.07
C SER A 79 -3.33 -6.61 19.63
N ASN A 80 -3.25 -6.88 18.33
CA ASN A 80 -3.48 -8.19 17.73
C ASN A 80 -2.17 -8.92 17.39
N ARG A 81 -1.04 -8.48 17.92
CA ARG A 81 0.31 -8.95 17.55
C ARG A 81 0.44 -10.46 17.43
N GLN A 82 -0.06 -11.21 18.43
CA GLN A 82 0.05 -12.67 18.41
C GLN A 82 -0.77 -13.30 17.28
N LEU A 83 -2.00 -12.81 17.08
CA LEU A 83 -2.84 -13.25 15.96
C LEU A 83 -2.21 -12.91 14.61
N LEU A 84 -1.67 -11.70 14.47
CA LEU A 84 -1.05 -11.29 13.21
C LEU A 84 0.22 -12.12 12.89
N ALA A 85 0.99 -12.51 13.92
CA ALA A 85 2.10 -13.43 13.74
C ALA A 85 1.62 -14.83 13.29
N GLU A 86 0.48 -15.31 13.80
CA GLU A 86 -0.15 -16.55 13.33
C GLU A 86 -0.64 -16.43 11.89
N VAL A 87 -1.32 -15.34 11.54
CA VAL A 87 -1.80 -15.08 10.17
C VAL A 87 -0.61 -15.07 9.20
N VAL A 88 0.41 -14.27 9.48
CA VAL A 88 1.61 -14.17 8.64
C VAL A 88 2.31 -15.53 8.50
N GLY A 89 2.46 -16.27 9.61
CA GLY A 89 3.12 -17.58 9.61
C GLY A 89 2.34 -18.69 8.90
N THR A 90 1.03 -18.48 8.66
CA THR A 90 0.16 -19.46 7.96
C THR A 90 0.10 -19.20 6.45
N LEU A 91 0.37 -17.98 6.02
CA LEU A 91 0.29 -17.58 4.62
C LEU A 91 1.56 -17.96 3.85
N ASP A 92 1.38 -18.41 2.61
CA ASP A 92 2.46 -18.67 1.65
C ASP A 92 2.73 -17.47 0.72
N VAL A 93 2.01 -16.36 0.93
CA VAL A 93 2.10 -15.12 0.14
C VAL A 93 2.79 -14.01 0.93
N ALA A 94 3.29 -13.00 0.23
CA ALA A 94 3.93 -11.86 0.87
C ALA A 94 2.93 -11.02 1.68
N VAL A 95 3.33 -10.55 2.86
CA VAL A 95 2.50 -9.68 3.70
C VAL A 95 3.20 -8.34 3.91
N GLU A 96 2.48 -7.27 3.64
CA GLU A 96 2.79 -5.93 4.10
C GLU A 96 2.01 -5.65 5.38
N LEU A 97 2.72 -5.51 6.50
CA LEU A 97 2.13 -5.32 7.81
C LEU A 97 2.11 -3.84 8.20
N SER A 98 0.95 -3.35 8.61
CA SER A 98 0.72 -1.96 9.01
C SER A 98 0.02 -1.88 10.37
N GLY A 99 0.05 -0.71 11.00
CA GLY A 99 -0.64 -0.41 12.24
C GLY A 99 0.29 -0.35 13.46
N GLY A 100 0.37 0.84 14.06
CA GLY A 100 1.01 1.05 15.36
C GLY A 100 2.53 0.89 15.46
N ILE A 101 3.25 0.81 14.34
CA ILE A 101 4.72 0.71 14.32
C ILE A 101 5.31 2.11 14.52
N ARG A 102 5.88 2.39 15.71
CA ARG A 102 6.28 3.75 16.11
C ARG A 102 7.68 3.86 16.72
N ASP A 103 8.32 2.74 17.05
CA ASP A 103 9.62 2.64 17.71
C ASP A 103 10.31 1.31 17.37
N ASP A 104 11.53 1.14 17.85
CA ASP A 104 12.34 -0.05 17.61
C ASP A 104 11.68 -1.33 18.15
N GLU A 105 10.94 -1.26 19.24
CA GLU A 105 10.29 -2.43 19.83
C GLU A 105 9.15 -2.91 18.95
N SER A 106 8.25 -2.00 18.57
CA SER A 106 7.11 -2.30 17.68
C SER A 106 7.59 -2.72 16.28
N LEU A 107 8.64 -2.09 15.75
CA LEU A 107 9.26 -2.48 14.48
C LEU A 107 9.83 -3.90 14.52
N LYS A 108 10.66 -4.20 15.51
CA LYS A 108 11.26 -5.54 15.68
C LYS A 108 10.18 -6.61 15.84
N ALA A 109 9.14 -6.31 16.61
CA ALA A 109 8.02 -7.23 16.80
C ALA A 109 7.23 -7.45 15.50
N ALA A 110 6.99 -6.42 14.69
CA ALA A 110 6.36 -6.55 13.39
C ALA A 110 7.22 -7.39 12.42
N LEU A 111 8.51 -7.09 12.33
CA LEU A 111 9.44 -7.85 11.47
C LEU A 111 9.63 -9.31 11.92
N ALA A 112 9.53 -9.58 13.23
CA ALA A 112 9.63 -10.94 13.79
C ALA A 112 8.42 -11.83 13.44
N THR A 113 7.30 -11.27 12.97
CA THR A 113 6.17 -12.06 12.44
C THR A 113 6.54 -12.83 11.18
N GLY A 114 7.60 -12.42 10.48
CA GLY A 114 7.99 -12.96 9.17
C GLY A 114 7.37 -12.21 8.00
N CYS A 115 6.67 -11.08 8.24
CA CYS A 115 6.12 -10.27 7.15
C CYS A 115 7.22 -9.84 6.17
N ALA A 116 6.87 -9.73 4.89
CA ALA A 116 7.82 -9.34 3.86
C ALA A 116 8.21 -7.85 4.01
N ARG A 117 7.26 -7.01 4.42
CA ARG A 117 7.42 -5.57 4.53
C ARG A 117 6.54 -4.98 5.63
N VAL A 118 7.02 -3.93 6.27
CA VAL A 118 6.23 -3.09 7.18
C VAL A 118 5.89 -1.75 6.53
N ASN A 119 4.72 -1.19 6.85
CA ASN A 119 4.33 0.14 6.40
C ASN A 119 4.28 1.10 7.60
N LEU A 120 5.12 2.15 7.57
CA LEU A 120 5.24 3.17 8.60
C LEU A 120 4.37 4.38 8.23
N GLY A 121 3.32 4.65 9.00
CA GLY A 121 2.47 5.83 8.82
C GLY A 121 2.91 6.98 9.72
N THR A 122 2.21 7.16 10.83
CA THR A 122 2.38 8.27 11.80
C THR A 122 3.82 8.50 12.23
N ALA A 123 4.59 7.45 12.47
CA ALA A 123 5.98 7.57 12.94
C ALA A 123 6.90 8.26 11.93
N ALA A 124 6.65 8.12 10.63
CA ALA A 124 7.42 8.81 9.59
C ALA A 124 7.21 10.34 9.62
N LEU A 125 6.09 10.78 10.18
CA LEU A 125 5.74 12.19 10.34
C LEU A 125 6.22 12.75 11.69
N GLU A 126 5.99 11.99 12.78
CA GLU A 126 6.27 12.43 14.15
C GLU A 126 7.72 12.24 14.57
N ASN A 127 8.42 11.25 14.02
CA ASN A 127 9.81 10.94 14.34
C ASN A 127 10.67 10.74 13.07
N PRO A 128 10.92 11.81 12.30
CA PRO A 128 11.63 11.73 11.02
C PRO A 128 13.05 11.15 11.15
N GLN A 129 13.77 11.44 12.24
CA GLN A 129 15.12 10.93 12.43
C GLN A 129 15.15 9.42 12.65
N TRP A 130 14.18 8.89 13.37
CA TRP A 130 14.01 7.45 13.55
C TRP A 130 13.61 6.79 12.24
N CYS A 131 12.66 7.38 11.51
CA CYS A 131 12.23 6.88 10.20
C CYS A 131 13.41 6.78 9.22
N ALA A 132 14.25 7.79 9.14
CA ALA A 132 15.44 7.79 8.28
C ALA A 132 16.41 6.65 8.64
N LYS A 133 16.63 6.36 9.94
CA LYS A 133 17.44 5.21 10.38
C LYS A 133 16.82 3.88 9.95
N VAL A 134 15.52 3.73 10.15
CA VAL A 134 14.78 2.51 9.80
C VAL A 134 14.83 2.26 8.30
N VAL A 135 14.60 3.29 7.49
CA VAL A 135 14.69 3.20 6.03
C VAL A 135 16.10 2.79 5.59
N ALA A 136 17.15 3.41 6.16
CA ALA A 136 18.53 3.09 5.84
C ALA A 136 18.95 1.66 6.25
N GLU A 137 18.40 1.14 7.37
CA GLU A 137 18.74 -0.19 7.90
C GLU A 137 17.97 -1.32 7.21
N TYR A 138 16.68 -1.11 6.93
CA TYR A 138 15.79 -2.18 6.45
C TYR A 138 15.42 -2.08 4.97
N GLY A 139 15.67 -0.95 4.30
CA GLY A 139 15.50 -0.76 2.85
C GLY A 139 14.15 -1.25 2.33
N GLU A 140 14.16 -2.20 1.39
CA GLU A 140 12.96 -2.76 0.74
C GLU A 140 11.93 -3.39 1.69
N ARG A 141 12.33 -3.66 2.94
CA ARG A 141 11.42 -4.17 3.96
C ARG A 141 10.58 -3.08 4.63
N VAL A 142 10.72 -1.83 4.21
CA VAL A 142 10.01 -0.69 4.76
C VAL A 142 9.32 0.08 3.65
N ALA A 143 8.02 0.29 3.78
CA ALA A 143 7.26 1.29 3.04
C ALA A 143 6.88 2.43 3.98
N VAL A 144 6.64 3.62 3.42
CA VAL A 144 6.11 4.74 4.18
C VAL A 144 4.71 5.08 3.69
N GLY A 145 3.74 5.08 4.60
CA GLY A 145 2.36 5.47 4.37
C GLY A 145 2.19 6.98 4.39
N LEU A 146 1.63 7.51 3.31
CA LEU A 146 1.30 8.91 3.13
C LEU A 146 -0.23 9.04 3.01
N ASP A 147 -0.89 9.25 4.15
CA ASP A 147 -2.34 9.44 4.22
C ASP A 147 -2.66 10.91 3.94
N VAL A 148 -3.19 11.20 2.75
CA VAL A 148 -3.36 12.54 2.22
C VAL A 148 -4.81 12.99 2.32
N LYS A 149 -5.05 14.12 2.96
CA LYS A 149 -6.32 14.84 2.92
C LYS A 149 -6.19 16.05 2.00
N ILE A 150 -7.06 16.12 1.00
CA ILE A 150 -7.10 17.26 0.08
C ILE A 150 -8.25 18.17 0.46
N THR A 151 -7.95 19.44 0.78
CA THR A 151 -8.95 20.45 1.11
C THR A 151 -8.54 21.75 0.42
N GLU A 152 -9.43 22.31 -0.38
CA GLU A 152 -9.18 23.58 -1.12
C GLU A 152 -7.87 23.56 -1.94
N GLY A 153 -7.54 22.42 -2.53
CA GLY A 153 -6.32 22.22 -3.32
C GLY A 153 -5.04 22.01 -2.51
N GLN A 154 -5.09 22.07 -1.19
CA GLN A 154 -3.98 21.78 -0.30
C GLN A 154 -3.90 20.27 0.00
N HIS A 155 -2.71 19.70 -0.09
CA HIS A 155 -2.44 18.29 0.18
C HIS A 155 -1.80 18.18 1.56
N ARG A 156 -2.60 17.80 2.57
CA ARG A 156 -2.15 17.69 3.97
C ARG A 156 -2.03 16.22 4.35
N LEU A 157 -0.92 15.84 4.97
CA LEU A 157 -0.74 14.53 5.57
C LEU A 157 -1.52 14.41 6.88
N ARG A 158 -1.99 13.19 7.15
CA ARG A 158 -2.72 12.86 8.37
C ARG A 158 -2.00 11.74 9.12
N GLY A 159 -2.04 11.83 10.43
CA GLY A 159 -1.50 10.79 11.33
C GLY A 159 -2.53 10.34 12.35
N ARG A 160 -2.16 9.32 13.16
CA ARG A 160 -2.97 8.81 14.28
C ARG A 160 -4.41 8.50 13.89
N GLY A 161 -4.60 7.60 12.90
CA GLY A 161 -5.95 7.30 12.41
C GLY A 161 -6.64 8.50 11.78
N TRP A 162 -5.84 9.39 11.16
CA TRP A 162 -6.26 10.59 10.45
C TRP A 162 -6.74 11.76 11.33
N GLU A 163 -6.52 11.67 12.64
CA GLU A 163 -6.93 12.70 13.61
C GLU A 163 -5.98 13.90 13.67
N THR A 164 -4.67 13.65 13.46
CA THR A 164 -3.64 14.70 13.57
C THR A 164 -3.17 15.20 12.21
N ASP A 165 -2.72 16.45 12.18
CA ASP A 165 -2.09 17.06 11.00
C ASP A 165 -0.60 16.65 10.95
N GLY A 166 -0.20 16.06 9.84
CA GLY A 166 1.19 15.62 9.58
C GLY A 166 2.01 16.58 8.72
N GLY A 167 1.47 17.75 8.39
CA GLY A 167 2.14 18.73 7.53
C GLY A 167 1.73 18.65 6.06
N GLU A 168 2.44 19.39 5.22
CA GLU A 168 2.23 19.38 3.78
C GLU A 168 2.87 18.16 3.12
N LEU A 169 2.17 17.54 2.17
CA LEU A 169 2.63 16.34 1.47
C LEU A 169 3.99 16.54 0.77
N TRP A 170 4.12 17.59 -0.01
CA TRP A 170 5.25 17.72 -0.93
C TRP A 170 6.61 17.85 -0.23
N PRO A 171 6.78 18.71 0.78
CA PRO A 171 8.04 18.78 1.53
C PRO A 171 8.39 17.49 2.28
N VAL A 172 7.38 16.76 2.77
CA VAL A 172 7.59 15.48 3.45
C VAL A 172 8.00 14.39 2.46
N LEU A 173 7.35 14.31 1.29
CA LEU A 173 7.72 13.39 0.22
C LEU A 173 9.17 13.61 -0.23
N GLU A 174 9.54 14.87 -0.52
CA GLU A 174 10.92 15.21 -0.92
C GLU A 174 11.96 14.89 0.16
N ARG A 175 11.61 15.02 1.43
CA ARG A 175 12.48 14.63 2.55
C ARG A 175 12.68 13.12 2.58
N LEU A 176 11.59 12.35 2.54
CA LEU A 176 11.63 10.88 2.59
C LEU A 176 12.37 10.28 1.38
N ASP A 177 12.17 10.85 0.20
CA ASP A 177 12.88 10.46 -1.02
C ASP A 177 14.40 10.68 -0.88
N ARG A 178 14.82 11.85 -0.38
CA ARG A 178 16.26 12.13 -0.08
C ARG A 178 16.85 11.26 1.03
N GLU A 179 16.02 10.80 1.97
CA GLU A 179 16.39 9.85 3.04
C GLU A 179 16.49 8.41 2.52
N GLY A 180 16.16 8.17 1.24
CA GLY A 180 16.28 6.87 0.57
C GLY A 180 15.09 5.94 0.83
N CYS A 181 13.90 6.48 1.07
CA CYS A 181 12.69 5.67 1.15
C CYS A 181 12.47 4.90 -0.15
N THR A 182 12.33 3.59 -0.04
CA THR A 182 12.27 2.68 -1.20
C THR A 182 10.86 2.40 -1.69
N ARG A 183 9.81 2.86 -0.97
CA ARG A 183 8.41 2.64 -1.36
C ARG A 183 7.44 3.55 -0.59
N PHE A 184 6.42 4.03 -1.29
CA PHE A 184 5.34 4.82 -0.69
C PHE A 184 3.99 4.14 -0.86
N VAL A 185 3.20 4.09 0.21
CA VAL A 185 1.76 3.77 0.16
C VAL A 185 0.99 5.08 0.25
N VAL A 186 0.28 5.45 -0.81
CA VAL A 186 -0.41 6.75 -0.90
C VAL A 186 -1.90 6.56 -0.81
N THR A 187 -2.49 7.06 0.28
CA THR A 187 -3.93 6.99 0.54
C THR A 187 -4.58 8.37 0.39
N ASP A 188 -5.58 8.50 -0.47
CA ASP A 188 -6.49 9.63 -0.37
C ASP A 188 -7.57 9.32 0.69
N VAL A 189 -7.44 9.93 1.88
CA VAL A 189 -8.33 9.64 3.01
C VAL A 189 -9.79 10.06 2.75
N THR A 190 -10.01 10.97 1.79
CA THR A 190 -11.37 11.38 1.41
C THR A 190 -12.06 10.36 0.50
N LYS A 191 -11.27 9.47 -0.11
CA LYS A 191 -11.73 8.40 -0.99
C LYS A 191 -11.80 7.05 -0.30
N ASP A 192 -10.99 6.83 0.74
CA ASP A 192 -10.91 5.52 1.38
C ASP A 192 -12.24 5.07 1.97
N GLY A 193 -12.60 3.82 1.70
CA GLY A 193 -13.85 3.21 2.13
C GLY A 193 -15.13 3.79 1.49
N THR A 194 -15.04 4.72 0.52
CA THR A 194 -16.21 5.40 -0.08
C THR A 194 -16.73 4.74 -1.35
N LEU A 195 -15.92 3.92 -2.04
CA LEU A 195 -16.23 3.35 -3.36
C LEU A 195 -16.51 4.42 -4.44
N ASN A 196 -15.79 5.55 -4.40
CA ASN A 196 -15.96 6.69 -5.32
C ASN A 196 -14.79 6.85 -6.32
N GLY A 197 -14.08 5.77 -6.59
CA GLY A 197 -12.91 5.74 -7.47
C GLY A 197 -11.63 6.28 -6.81
N PRO A 198 -10.44 5.84 -7.28
CA PRO A 198 -9.14 6.27 -6.79
C PRO A 198 -8.83 7.72 -7.21
N ASN A 199 -7.85 8.33 -6.56
CA ASN A 199 -7.36 9.66 -6.94
C ASN A 199 -6.14 9.53 -7.88
N LEU A 200 -6.40 9.36 -9.18
CA LEU A 200 -5.35 9.17 -10.19
C LEU A 200 -4.45 10.41 -10.34
N ASP A 201 -4.99 11.63 -10.11
CA ASP A 201 -4.18 12.86 -10.15
C ASP A 201 -3.15 12.87 -9.01
N LEU A 202 -3.57 12.57 -7.79
CA LEU A 202 -2.66 12.47 -6.64
C LEU A 202 -1.56 11.44 -6.91
N LEU A 203 -1.93 10.22 -7.36
CA LEU A 203 -0.97 9.15 -7.65
C LEU A 203 0.03 9.56 -8.73
N THR A 204 -0.46 10.16 -9.82
CA THR A 204 0.40 10.66 -10.90
C THR A 204 1.37 11.73 -10.39
N ARG A 205 0.89 12.68 -9.60
CA ARG A 205 1.72 13.78 -9.06
C ARG A 205 2.75 13.31 -8.05
N VAL A 206 2.45 12.30 -7.25
CA VAL A 206 3.42 11.67 -6.34
C VAL A 206 4.47 10.92 -7.14
N ALA A 207 4.06 10.03 -8.05
CA ALA A 207 4.97 9.22 -8.86
C ALA A 207 5.91 10.06 -9.75
N GLN A 208 5.51 11.28 -10.12
CA GLN A 208 6.38 12.22 -10.86
C GLN A 208 7.46 12.89 -9.98
N ARG A 209 7.42 12.75 -8.67
CA ARG A 209 8.30 13.43 -7.71
C ARG A 209 9.22 12.50 -6.94
N THR A 210 9.16 11.21 -7.20
CA THR A 210 10.01 10.19 -6.59
C THR A 210 10.32 9.10 -7.60
N ASP A 211 11.49 8.49 -7.50
CA ASP A 211 11.84 7.27 -8.23
C ASP A 211 11.40 6.01 -7.44
N ALA A 212 10.99 6.16 -6.18
CA ALA A 212 10.51 5.05 -5.37
C ALA A 212 9.12 4.58 -5.84
N PRO A 213 8.88 3.27 -5.94
CA PRO A 213 7.57 2.71 -6.28
C PRO A 213 6.44 3.23 -5.38
N VAL A 214 5.28 3.46 -6.00
CA VAL A 214 4.08 3.95 -5.33
C VAL A 214 3.00 2.87 -5.32
N ILE A 215 2.40 2.62 -4.17
CA ILE A 215 1.21 1.77 -4.01
C ILE A 215 0.00 2.68 -3.80
N ALA A 216 -0.99 2.53 -4.67
CA ALA A 216 -2.27 3.25 -4.57
C ALA A 216 -3.11 2.69 -3.42
N SER A 217 -3.74 3.56 -2.63
CA SER A 217 -4.67 3.16 -1.57
C SER A 217 -5.88 4.07 -1.53
N GLY A 218 -7.05 3.47 -1.29
CA GLY A 218 -8.33 4.16 -1.14
C GLY A 218 -9.11 4.39 -2.44
N GLY A 219 -10.42 4.23 -2.33
CA GLY A 219 -11.39 4.62 -3.36
C GLY A 219 -11.74 3.59 -4.43
N VAL A 220 -10.91 2.57 -4.69
CA VAL A 220 -11.20 1.55 -5.71
C VAL A 220 -12.62 1.00 -5.54
N SER A 221 -13.40 1.02 -6.63
CA SER A 221 -14.81 0.65 -6.64
C SER A 221 -15.22 -0.29 -7.79
N SER A 222 -14.39 -0.38 -8.83
CA SER A 222 -14.68 -1.13 -10.06
C SER A 222 -13.41 -1.70 -10.69
N LEU A 223 -13.58 -2.64 -11.64
CA LEU A 223 -12.47 -3.14 -12.45
C LEU A 223 -11.87 -2.04 -13.34
N ASP A 224 -12.69 -1.07 -13.77
CA ASP A 224 -12.19 0.05 -14.57
C ASP A 224 -11.28 0.97 -13.77
N ASP A 225 -11.52 1.14 -12.47
CA ASP A 225 -10.59 1.84 -11.57
C ASP A 225 -9.23 1.16 -11.52
N LEU A 226 -9.21 -0.18 -11.42
CA LEU A 226 -7.96 -0.94 -11.42
C LEU A 226 -7.23 -0.84 -12.76
N ARG A 227 -7.95 -0.91 -13.89
CA ARG A 227 -7.36 -0.67 -15.22
C ARG A 227 -6.78 0.73 -15.33
N ALA A 228 -7.48 1.74 -14.79
CA ALA A 228 -6.99 3.12 -14.78
C ALA A 228 -5.70 3.26 -13.94
N ILE A 229 -5.61 2.62 -12.76
CA ILE A 229 -4.36 2.59 -11.97
C ILE A 229 -3.26 1.86 -12.75
N ALA A 230 -3.57 0.74 -13.42
CA ALA A 230 -2.61 -0.03 -14.20
C ALA A 230 -1.97 0.80 -15.33
N THR A 231 -2.65 1.81 -15.88
CA THR A 231 -2.03 2.73 -16.86
C THR A 231 -0.91 3.61 -16.27
N LEU A 232 -0.75 3.62 -14.94
CA LEU A 232 0.28 4.39 -14.25
C LEU A 232 1.51 3.55 -13.88
N THR A 233 1.55 2.25 -14.24
CA THR A 233 2.69 1.38 -13.92
C THR A 233 3.99 1.88 -14.55
N ASP A 234 3.94 2.35 -15.79
CA ASP A 234 5.08 2.95 -16.49
C ASP A 234 5.56 4.28 -15.85
N ARG A 235 4.79 4.82 -14.91
CA ARG A 235 5.09 6.06 -14.19
C ARG A 235 5.54 5.83 -12.76
N GLY A 236 5.67 4.56 -12.32
CA GLY A 236 6.14 4.20 -10.99
C GLY A 236 5.03 3.79 -10.00
N VAL A 237 3.77 3.65 -10.43
CA VAL A 237 2.73 3.04 -9.58
C VAL A 237 2.82 1.52 -9.71
N GLU A 238 3.39 0.84 -8.71
CA GLU A 238 3.64 -0.60 -8.79
C GLU A 238 2.46 -1.47 -8.34
N GLY A 239 1.57 -0.93 -7.49
CA GLY A 239 0.50 -1.73 -6.91
C GLY A 239 -0.70 -0.92 -6.44
N ALA A 240 -1.75 -1.65 -6.03
CA ALA A 240 -2.97 -1.08 -5.45
C ALA A 240 -3.46 -1.92 -4.26
N ILE A 241 -3.73 -1.27 -3.14
CA ILE A 241 -4.43 -1.87 -2.01
C ILE A 241 -5.92 -1.85 -2.33
N VAL A 242 -6.55 -3.02 -2.27
CA VAL A 242 -7.97 -3.20 -2.56
C VAL A 242 -8.68 -3.72 -1.31
N GLY A 243 -9.48 -2.85 -0.70
CA GLY A 243 -10.22 -3.16 0.51
C GLY A 243 -11.72 -3.34 0.25
N LYS A 244 -12.49 -2.31 0.55
CA LYS A 244 -13.96 -2.34 0.60
C LYS A 244 -14.63 -2.91 -0.66
N ALA A 245 -14.06 -2.70 -1.85
CA ALA A 245 -14.64 -3.20 -3.09
C ALA A 245 -14.74 -4.73 -3.13
N LEU A 246 -13.72 -5.44 -2.60
CA LEU A 246 -13.74 -6.91 -2.49
C LEU A 246 -14.76 -7.38 -1.47
N TYR A 247 -14.82 -6.77 -0.29
CA TYR A 247 -15.79 -7.14 0.75
C TYR A 247 -17.23 -6.76 0.40
N ALA A 248 -17.42 -5.73 -0.40
CA ALA A 248 -18.74 -5.34 -0.93
C ALA A 248 -19.11 -6.08 -2.21
N GLU A 249 -18.33 -7.11 -2.59
CA GLU A 249 -18.55 -7.97 -3.76
C GLU A 249 -18.78 -7.20 -5.07
N ARG A 250 -18.12 -6.03 -5.22
CA ARG A 250 -18.15 -5.25 -6.45
C ARG A 250 -17.52 -6.02 -7.61
N PHE A 251 -16.54 -6.84 -7.29
CA PHE A 251 -15.87 -7.81 -8.16
C PHE A 251 -15.14 -8.82 -7.27
N THR A 252 -14.77 -9.95 -7.82
CA THR A 252 -13.93 -10.95 -7.14
C THR A 252 -12.45 -10.65 -7.35
N LEU A 253 -11.58 -11.16 -6.45
CA LEU A 253 -10.13 -10.99 -6.63
C LEU A 253 -9.63 -11.62 -7.94
N PRO A 254 -10.05 -12.82 -8.38
CA PRO A 254 -9.68 -13.34 -9.69
C PRO A 254 -10.08 -12.42 -10.87
N GLN A 255 -11.24 -11.77 -10.80
CA GLN A 255 -11.64 -10.77 -11.80
C GLN A 255 -10.73 -9.54 -11.78
N ALA A 256 -10.35 -9.08 -10.58
CA ALA A 256 -9.44 -7.95 -10.43
C ALA A 256 -8.04 -8.27 -10.98
N LEU A 257 -7.50 -9.45 -10.65
CA LEU A 257 -6.20 -9.92 -11.17
C LEU A 257 -6.21 -10.02 -12.70
N ALA A 258 -7.27 -10.59 -13.28
CA ALA A 258 -7.43 -10.66 -14.74
C ALA A 258 -7.59 -9.27 -15.41
N ALA A 259 -8.13 -8.29 -14.69
CA ALA A 259 -8.34 -6.94 -15.24
C ALA A 259 -7.03 -6.12 -15.32
N VAL A 260 -6.00 -6.49 -14.56
CA VAL A 260 -4.69 -5.81 -14.52
C VAL A 260 -3.56 -6.65 -15.10
N ASP A 261 -3.87 -7.82 -15.62
CA ASP A 261 -2.92 -8.65 -16.35
C ASP A 261 -2.69 -8.00 -17.73
N PRO A 262 -1.43 -7.71 -18.13
CA PRO A 262 -1.10 -6.94 -19.33
C PRO A 262 -1.39 -7.68 -20.66
#